data_f2d40004d143fed301a155692a97d460
#
_entry.id   f2d40004d143fed301a155692a97d460
#
_cell.length_a   1.000
_cell.length_b   1.000
_cell.length_c   1.000
_cell.angle_alpha   90.00
_cell.angle_beta   90.00
_cell.angle_gamma   90.00
#
_symmetry.space_group_name_H-M   'P 1'
#
loop_
_entity.id
_entity.type
_entity.pdbx_description
1 polymer ?
#
loop_
_entity_poly.entity_id
_entity_poly.type
_entity_poly.pdbx_seq_one_letter_code
_entity_poly.pdbx_strand_id
1 'polypeptide(L)'
;LKEFKVHDYIKDTISIGTVPKEYVNKVSSGNVNREINVKINQELVNDKYDLIISVGQVLPHGVVGMSNYNKNILVGCGGRRMIDVSHYVGAAYGMEKLLGKDHSPVRDILDYAENNFLQETNIIYILTVNSTEINPATNLTDLLGLFIGRERKTFEKAVKASQKFNIVQLDKPVKKMVVYMDEEEFKSTWLACKAIYRTRLVIEDGGELIVLSPGLEGFGENEKMDNLIRKYGYVGKENVINLVKEN
;
A
#
# COMPACT_ATOMS: atom_id res chain seq x y z
N LEU A 1 16.01 23.59 -1.43
CA LEU A 1 16.44 22.29 -0.92
C LEU A 1 17.94 22.32 -0.75
N LYS A 2 18.44 21.97 0.45
CA LYS A 2 19.89 21.91 0.72
C LYS A 2 20.48 20.58 0.28
N GLU A 3 19.71 19.49 0.35
CA GLU A 3 20.16 18.14 0.05
C GLU A 3 18.98 17.31 -0.46
N PHE A 4 19.26 16.37 -1.36
CA PHE A 4 18.32 15.36 -1.83
C PHE A 4 18.93 13.99 -1.56
N LYS A 5 18.20 13.12 -0.83
CA LYS A 5 18.62 11.76 -0.49
C LYS A 5 17.59 10.75 -0.99
N VAL A 6 18.06 9.68 -1.59
CA VAL A 6 17.24 8.51 -1.94
C VAL A 6 17.34 7.50 -0.80
N HIS A 7 16.19 7.02 -0.35
CA HIS A 7 16.12 6.03 0.72
C HIS A 7 16.58 4.65 0.24
N ASP A 8 17.55 4.05 0.94
CA ASP A 8 17.95 2.65 0.78
C ASP A 8 17.34 1.83 1.94
N TYR A 9 16.31 1.06 1.63
CA TYR A 9 15.57 0.25 2.62
C TYR A 9 16.38 -0.89 3.26
N ILE A 10 17.62 -1.12 2.81
CA ILE A 10 18.55 -2.10 3.37
C ILE A 10 19.55 -1.42 4.31
N LYS A 11 20.18 -0.32 3.84
CA LYS A 11 21.32 0.30 4.51
C LYS A 11 20.96 1.42 5.46
N ASP A 12 19.90 2.19 5.13
CA ASP A 12 19.60 3.44 5.83
C ASP A 12 18.66 3.24 7.04
N THR A 13 18.33 2.00 7.40
CA THR A 13 17.27 1.74 8.38
C THR A 13 17.79 1.25 9.72
N ILE A 14 17.16 1.76 10.80
CA ILE A 14 17.35 1.29 12.17
C ILE A 14 16.04 0.76 12.76
N SER A 15 16.16 -0.10 13.76
CA SER A 15 15.00 -0.60 14.52
C SER A 15 14.53 0.45 15.53
N ILE A 16 13.23 0.74 15.54
CA ILE A 16 12.59 1.67 16.48
C ILE A 16 11.66 0.96 17.46
N GLY A 17 11.39 -0.32 17.29
CA GLY A 17 10.53 -1.11 18.17
C GLY A 17 10.04 -2.38 17.51
N THR A 18 9.20 -3.13 18.25
CA THR A 18 8.61 -4.39 17.77
C THR A 18 7.11 -4.42 18.04
N VAL A 19 6.30 -4.63 16.99
CA VAL A 19 4.87 -4.92 17.16
C VAL A 19 4.72 -6.36 17.63
N PRO A 20 4.08 -6.60 18.80
CA PRO A 20 3.96 -7.93 19.38
C PRO A 20 3.16 -8.89 18.49
N LYS A 21 3.54 -10.16 18.49
CA LYS A 21 2.85 -11.20 17.71
C LYS A 21 1.37 -11.34 18.07
N GLU A 22 1.03 -11.13 19.34
CA GLU A 22 -0.35 -11.19 19.84
C GLU A 22 -1.21 -10.11 19.19
N TYR A 23 -0.66 -8.89 19.03
CA TYR A 23 -1.35 -7.80 18.35
C TYR A 23 -1.50 -8.09 16.85
N VAL A 24 -0.43 -8.53 16.19
CA VAL A 24 -0.47 -8.89 14.76
C VAL A 24 -1.48 -10.02 14.51
N ASN A 25 -1.50 -11.04 15.36
CA ASN A 25 -2.44 -12.14 15.28
C ASN A 25 -3.89 -11.66 15.42
N LYS A 26 -4.16 -10.81 16.43
CA LYS A 26 -5.47 -10.22 16.67
C LYS A 26 -5.99 -9.44 15.46
N VAL A 27 -5.22 -8.48 14.95
CA VAL A 27 -5.68 -7.60 13.84
C VAL A 27 -5.78 -8.35 12.51
N SER A 28 -4.95 -9.37 12.30
CA SER A 28 -5.00 -10.23 11.10
C SER A 28 -6.06 -11.34 11.17
N SER A 29 -6.90 -11.36 12.21
CA SER A 29 -7.90 -12.41 12.43
C SER A 29 -7.30 -13.83 12.46
N GLY A 30 -6.16 -13.98 13.13
CA GLY A 30 -5.46 -15.25 13.28
C GLY A 30 -4.59 -15.69 12.09
N ASN A 31 -4.63 -14.93 10.97
CA ASN A 31 -3.90 -15.34 9.75
C ASN A 31 -2.38 -15.17 9.85
N VAL A 32 -1.90 -14.27 10.71
CA VAL A 32 -0.46 -14.01 10.87
C VAL A 32 -0.08 -14.06 12.34
N ASN A 33 0.79 -15.00 12.71
CA ASN A 33 1.26 -15.21 14.08
C ASN A 33 2.77 -15.01 14.16
N ARG A 34 3.21 -13.77 14.00
CA ARG A 34 4.61 -13.36 14.14
C ARG A 34 4.72 -11.92 14.60
N GLU A 35 5.79 -11.61 15.30
CA GLU A 35 6.14 -10.23 15.63
C GLU A 35 6.72 -9.50 14.41
N ILE A 36 6.65 -8.15 14.45
CA ILE A 36 7.17 -7.30 13.39
C ILE A 36 8.17 -6.32 13.99
N ASN A 37 9.45 -6.52 13.72
CA ASN A 37 10.46 -5.52 14.00
C ASN A 37 10.30 -4.35 13.04
N VAL A 38 10.00 -3.18 13.60
CA VAL A 38 9.77 -1.94 12.85
C VAL A 38 11.10 -1.25 12.62
N LYS A 39 11.49 -1.16 11.36
CA LYS A 39 12.68 -0.42 10.93
C LYS A 39 12.27 0.71 10.01
N ILE A 40 12.82 1.89 10.22
CA ILE A 40 12.64 3.06 9.37
C ILE A 40 13.98 3.74 9.10
N ASN A 41 13.99 4.66 8.14
CA ASN A 41 15.18 5.44 7.84
C ASN A 41 15.66 6.18 9.09
N GLN A 42 16.93 6.00 9.42
CA GLN A 42 17.57 6.58 10.60
C GLN A 42 17.51 8.10 10.64
N GLU A 43 17.46 8.76 9.50
CA GLU A 43 17.34 10.22 9.41
C GLU A 43 16.02 10.74 10.00
N LEU A 44 14.97 9.89 10.09
CA LEU A 44 13.67 10.28 10.63
C LEU A 44 13.60 10.27 12.16
N VAL A 45 14.58 9.69 12.82
CA VAL A 45 14.60 9.53 14.29
C VAL A 45 15.90 9.99 14.91
N ASN A 46 16.73 10.67 14.15
CA ASN A 46 17.90 11.38 14.71
C ASN A 46 17.49 12.82 15.08
N ASP A 47 18.23 13.42 16.00
CA ASP A 47 17.99 14.78 16.51
C ASP A 47 18.39 15.89 15.52
N LYS A 48 18.59 15.52 14.24
CA LYS A 48 19.04 16.46 13.20
C LYS A 48 17.92 17.38 12.70
N TYR A 49 16.67 16.93 12.78
CA TYR A 49 15.52 17.66 12.25
C TYR A 49 14.48 17.94 13.32
N ASP A 50 14.09 19.20 13.42
CA ASP A 50 13.05 19.66 14.36
C ASP A 50 11.64 19.28 13.91
N LEU A 51 11.46 19.05 12.61
CA LEU A 51 10.17 18.73 12.02
C LEU A 51 10.35 17.86 10.76
N ILE A 52 9.54 16.81 10.68
CA ILE A 52 9.39 15.96 9.50
C ILE A 52 8.07 16.27 8.82
N ILE A 53 8.12 16.61 7.54
CA ILE A 53 6.92 16.83 6.74
C ILE A 53 6.78 15.69 5.73
N SER A 54 5.72 14.89 5.87
CA SER A 54 5.37 13.83 4.93
C SER A 54 4.27 14.31 3.98
N VAL A 55 4.59 14.40 2.70
CA VAL A 55 3.66 14.88 1.66
C VAL A 55 3.25 13.74 0.76
N GLY A 56 1.96 13.67 0.42
CA GLY A 56 1.52 12.71 -0.59
C GLY A 56 0.01 12.63 -0.76
N GLN A 57 -0.39 11.92 -1.82
CA GLN A 57 -1.79 11.77 -2.23
C GLN A 57 -2.44 10.56 -1.57
N VAL A 58 -3.66 10.74 -1.06
CA VAL A 58 -4.48 9.66 -0.50
C VAL A 58 -5.32 9.04 -1.60
N LEU A 59 -5.03 7.78 -1.92
CA LEU A 59 -5.68 6.99 -2.98
C LEU A 59 -6.07 5.60 -2.48
N PRO A 60 -7.07 4.95 -3.08
CA PRO A 60 -7.35 3.53 -2.84
C PRO A 60 -6.11 2.66 -3.09
N HIS A 61 -5.80 1.77 -2.15
CA HIS A 61 -4.61 0.94 -2.19
C HIS A 61 -4.93 -0.52 -1.85
N GLY A 62 -4.51 -1.45 -2.71
CA GLY A 62 -4.85 -2.87 -2.61
C GLY A 62 -4.35 -3.59 -1.35
N VAL A 63 -3.27 -3.11 -0.73
CA VAL A 63 -2.65 -3.78 0.43
C VAL A 63 -3.04 -3.15 1.76
N VAL A 64 -3.07 -1.84 1.84
CA VAL A 64 -3.29 -1.11 3.11
C VAL A 64 -4.66 -0.43 3.18
N GLY A 65 -5.47 -0.60 2.14
CA GLY A 65 -6.79 0.03 2.00
C GLY A 65 -6.73 1.41 1.36
N MET A 66 -6.05 2.36 2.01
CA MET A 66 -5.77 3.71 1.49
C MET A 66 -4.28 4.01 1.60
N SER A 67 -3.73 4.71 0.61
CA SER A 67 -2.31 5.10 0.58
C SER A 67 -1.99 6.23 1.55
N ASN A 68 -0.70 6.56 1.65
CA ASN A 68 -0.18 7.71 2.38
C ASN A 68 -0.33 7.64 3.91
N TYR A 69 -0.25 8.79 4.60
CA TYR A 69 -0.21 8.93 6.05
C TYR A 69 1.01 8.16 6.62
N ASN A 70 0.89 7.49 7.76
CA ASN A 70 1.99 6.75 8.38
C ASN A 70 2.60 5.62 7.53
N LYS A 71 1.92 5.19 6.46
CA LYS A 71 2.50 4.27 5.48
C LYS A 71 3.73 4.87 4.81
N ASN A 72 3.77 6.17 4.53
CA ASN A 72 4.94 6.80 3.91
C ASN A 72 6.17 6.72 4.82
N ILE A 73 5.98 6.90 6.12
CA ILE A 73 7.05 6.81 7.13
C ILE A 73 7.46 5.36 7.36
N LEU A 74 6.49 4.48 7.65
CA LEU A 74 6.75 3.13 8.14
C LEU A 74 6.99 2.09 7.04
N VAL A 75 6.52 2.34 5.83
CA VAL A 75 6.72 1.48 4.66
C VAL A 75 7.51 2.20 3.57
N GLY A 76 7.17 3.43 3.22
CA GLY A 76 7.88 4.21 2.20
C GLY A 76 9.32 4.53 2.58
N CYS A 77 9.56 4.91 3.83
CA CYS A 77 10.87 5.06 4.43
C CYS A 77 11.23 3.89 5.36
N GLY A 78 10.51 2.79 5.25
CA GLY A 78 10.69 1.59 6.07
C GLY A 78 11.76 0.65 5.56
N GLY A 79 12.18 -0.28 6.44
CA GLY A 79 13.07 -1.37 6.07
C GLY A 79 12.32 -2.47 5.30
N ARG A 80 13.07 -3.31 4.58
CA ARG A 80 12.53 -4.41 3.77
C ARG A 80 11.47 -5.24 4.50
N ARG A 81 11.71 -5.58 5.78
CA ARG A 81 10.77 -6.39 6.56
C ARG A 81 9.39 -5.74 6.72
N MET A 82 9.35 -4.40 6.87
CA MET A 82 8.08 -3.67 6.94
C MET A 82 7.31 -3.77 5.63
N ILE A 83 8.01 -3.69 4.50
CA ILE A 83 7.43 -3.86 3.17
C ILE A 83 6.88 -5.28 3.02
N ASP A 84 7.71 -6.29 3.24
CA ASP A 84 7.35 -7.70 3.04
C ASP A 84 6.19 -8.13 3.95
N VAL A 85 6.25 -7.79 5.24
CA VAL A 85 5.23 -8.22 6.20
C VAL A 85 3.91 -7.47 6.00
N SER A 86 3.93 -6.18 5.70
CA SER A 86 2.69 -5.44 5.42
C SER A 86 1.95 -6.02 4.21
N HIS A 87 2.68 -6.38 3.16
CA HIS A 87 2.11 -7.03 1.98
C HIS A 87 1.59 -8.42 2.29
N TYR A 88 2.33 -9.22 3.08
CA TYR A 88 1.89 -10.54 3.49
C TYR A 88 0.63 -10.49 4.36
N VAL A 89 0.56 -9.58 5.34
CA VAL A 89 -0.64 -9.40 6.18
C VAL A 89 -1.85 -9.00 5.33
N GLY A 90 -1.67 -8.08 4.39
CA GLY A 90 -2.74 -7.69 3.48
C GLY A 90 -3.24 -8.84 2.60
N ALA A 91 -2.32 -9.62 2.03
CA ALA A 91 -2.65 -10.78 1.20
C ALA A 91 -3.33 -11.89 2.02
N ALA A 92 -2.82 -12.22 3.21
CA ALA A 92 -3.38 -13.24 4.09
C ALA A 92 -4.78 -12.87 4.60
N TYR A 93 -5.03 -11.59 4.88
CA TYR A 93 -6.36 -11.11 5.27
C TYR A 93 -7.37 -11.16 4.11
N GLY A 94 -6.92 -10.83 2.91
CA GLY A 94 -7.73 -10.80 1.68
C GLY A 94 -7.81 -9.41 1.10
N MET A 95 -7.09 -9.19 0.01
CA MET A 95 -6.97 -7.89 -0.65
C MET A 95 -8.32 -7.32 -1.11
N GLU A 96 -9.29 -8.17 -1.41
CA GLU A 96 -10.66 -7.81 -1.75
C GLU A 96 -11.40 -7.06 -0.63
N LYS A 97 -10.95 -7.24 0.59
CA LYS A 97 -11.55 -6.61 1.76
C LYS A 97 -10.93 -5.26 2.10
N LEU A 98 -9.84 -4.89 1.41
CA LEU A 98 -8.98 -3.77 1.80
C LEU A 98 -9.16 -2.53 0.93
N LEU A 99 -9.22 -2.70 -0.39
CA LEU A 99 -9.17 -1.59 -1.35
C LEU A 99 -10.19 -0.49 -1.02
N GLY A 100 -9.69 0.72 -0.88
CA GLY A 100 -10.52 1.90 -0.63
C GLY A 100 -11.04 2.04 0.79
N LYS A 101 -10.69 1.14 1.72
CA LYS A 101 -11.11 1.21 3.12
C LYS A 101 -10.08 1.90 4.00
N ASP A 102 -10.57 2.65 4.97
CA ASP A 102 -9.75 3.35 5.94
C ASP A 102 -9.10 2.38 6.96
N HIS A 103 -9.90 1.45 7.48
CA HIS A 103 -9.45 0.46 8.45
C HIS A 103 -9.05 -0.85 7.77
N SER A 104 -7.87 -1.35 8.12
CA SER A 104 -7.34 -2.62 7.66
C SER A 104 -6.33 -3.16 8.66
N PRO A 105 -6.10 -4.48 8.72
CA PRO A 105 -5.06 -5.05 9.59
C PRO A 105 -3.68 -4.44 9.39
N VAL A 106 -3.35 -4.08 8.15
CA VAL A 106 -2.09 -3.41 7.85
C VAL A 106 -2.08 -2.00 8.44
N ARG A 107 -3.18 -1.25 8.28
CA ARG A 107 -3.29 0.09 8.86
C ARG A 107 -3.22 0.06 10.39
N ASP A 108 -3.87 -0.91 11.03
CA ASP A 108 -3.83 -1.07 12.48
C ASP A 108 -2.42 -1.34 13.00
N ILE A 109 -1.62 -2.12 12.26
CA ILE A 109 -0.19 -2.36 12.57
C ILE A 109 0.61 -1.06 12.43
N LEU A 110 0.38 -0.27 11.38
CA LEU A 110 1.07 1.00 11.18
C LEU A 110 0.68 2.04 12.25
N ASP A 111 -0.61 2.12 12.59
CA ASP A 111 -1.11 3.01 13.65
C ASP A 111 -0.52 2.61 15.01
N TYR A 112 -0.43 1.30 15.29
CA TYR A 112 0.26 0.80 16.49
C TYR A 112 1.73 1.24 16.52
N ALA A 113 2.45 1.05 15.41
CA ALA A 113 3.87 1.40 15.34
C ALA A 113 4.09 2.91 15.52
N GLU A 114 3.30 3.75 14.87
CA GLU A 114 3.38 5.20 15.03
C GLU A 114 3.09 5.63 16.48
N ASN A 115 2.01 5.10 17.07
CA ASN A 115 1.57 5.47 18.41
C ASN A 115 2.50 4.97 19.52
N ASN A 116 3.32 3.95 19.30
CA ASN A 116 4.19 3.41 20.31
C ASN A 116 5.66 3.76 20.13
N PHE A 117 6.09 4.03 18.87
CA PHE A 117 7.51 4.17 18.58
C PHE A 117 7.91 5.52 17.98
N LEU A 118 6.93 6.38 17.62
CA LEU A 118 7.21 7.68 17.00
C LEU A 118 6.54 8.85 17.74
N GLN A 119 6.18 8.68 19.00
CA GLN A 119 5.51 9.73 19.77
C GLN A 119 6.38 10.98 19.93
N GLU A 120 7.67 10.80 20.16
CA GLU A 120 8.64 11.88 20.33
C GLU A 120 9.10 12.50 18.99
N THR A 121 8.80 11.84 17.86
CA THR A 121 9.16 12.35 16.54
C THR A 121 8.11 13.36 16.07
N ASN A 122 8.53 14.60 15.78
CA ASN A 122 7.64 15.65 15.34
C ASN A 122 7.33 15.49 13.84
N ILE A 123 6.19 14.85 13.53
CA ILE A 123 5.75 14.56 12.15
C ILE A 123 4.47 15.32 11.84
N ILE A 124 4.43 15.98 10.67
CA ILE A 124 3.21 16.56 10.09
C ILE A 124 2.97 15.91 8.72
N TYR A 125 1.75 15.44 8.51
CA TYR A 125 1.29 14.92 7.23
C TYR A 125 0.58 16.00 6.42
N ILE A 126 0.98 16.19 5.17
CA ILE A 126 0.31 16.99 4.16
C ILE A 126 -0.32 16.01 3.18
N LEU A 127 -1.63 15.81 3.31
CA LEU A 127 -2.38 14.81 2.58
C LEU A 127 -3.20 15.49 1.49
N THR A 128 -2.97 15.14 0.23
CA THR A 128 -3.69 15.67 -0.91
C THR A 128 -4.70 14.64 -1.45
N VAL A 129 -5.78 15.15 -2.01
CA VAL A 129 -6.72 14.39 -2.83
C VAL A 129 -6.86 15.12 -4.16
N ASN A 130 -6.47 14.48 -5.24
CA ASN A 130 -6.52 15.07 -6.57
C ASN A 130 -7.61 14.40 -7.43
N SER A 131 -8.01 15.06 -8.50
CA SER A 131 -8.86 14.48 -9.54
C SER A 131 -8.16 13.30 -10.22
N THR A 132 -8.94 12.39 -10.81
CA THR A 132 -8.45 11.33 -11.69
C THR A 132 -8.26 11.80 -13.11
N GLU A 133 -8.89 12.91 -13.49
CA GLU A 133 -8.83 13.51 -14.81
C GLU A 133 -7.81 14.63 -14.86
N ILE A 134 -7.14 14.75 -16.00
CA ILE A 134 -6.22 15.85 -16.29
C ILE A 134 -7.06 17.06 -16.72
N ASN A 135 -6.86 18.18 -16.08
CA ASN A 135 -7.44 19.45 -16.46
C ASN A 135 -6.79 19.93 -17.78
N PRO A 136 -7.55 20.09 -18.88
CA PRO A 136 -6.98 20.46 -20.18
C PRO A 136 -6.32 21.84 -20.19
N ALA A 137 -6.71 22.74 -19.30
CA ALA A 137 -6.16 24.09 -19.24
C ALA A 137 -4.79 24.16 -18.57
N THR A 138 -4.51 23.26 -17.63
CA THR A 138 -3.26 23.24 -16.85
C THR A 138 -2.35 22.08 -17.18
N ASN A 139 -2.86 21.06 -17.86
CA ASN A 139 -2.23 19.76 -18.08
C ASN A 139 -1.81 19.04 -16.78
N LEU A 140 -2.51 19.33 -15.69
CA LEU A 140 -2.31 18.74 -14.36
C LEU A 140 -3.64 18.24 -13.81
N THR A 141 -3.57 17.39 -12.78
CA THR A 141 -4.75 17.02 -11.98
C THR A 141 -5.15 18.18 -11.05
N ASP A 142 -6.45 18.37 -10.83
CA ASP A 142 -6.96 19.39 -9.91
C ASP A 142 -6.82 18.91 -8.46
N LEU A 143 -6.39 19.81 -7.57
CA LEU A 143 -6.37 19.58 -6.13
C LEU A 143 -7.79 19.71 -5.57
N LEU A 144 -8.41 18.60 -5.20
CA LEU A 144 -9.78 18.53 -4.68
C LEU A 144 -9.83 18.57 -3.15
N GLY A 145 -8.72 18.31 -2.47
CA GLY A 145 -8.64 18.36 -1.03
C GLY A 145 -7.22 18.44 -0.52
N LEU A 146 -7.03 19.26 0.54
CA LEU A 146 -5.77 19.41 1.26
C LEU A 146 -6.05 19.27 2.75
N PHE A 147 -5.37 18.30 3.40
CA PHE A 147 -5.54 18.00 4.81
C PHE A 147 -4.18 17.97 5.49
N ILE A 148 -4.00 18.80 6.52
CA ILE A 148 -2.71 18.96 7.20
C ILE A 148 -2.87 18.66 8.68
N GLY A 149 -2.01 17.80 9.21
CA GLY A 149 -1.99 17.43 10.63
C GLY A 149 -1.36 16.08 10.87
N ARG A 150 -1.17 15.73 12.14
CA ARG A 150 -0.64 14.43 12.56
C ARG A 150 -1.74 13.44 12.93
N GLU A 151 -2.86 13.94 13.42
CA GLU A 151 -3.91 13.12 14.01
C GLU A 151 -4.55 12.16 12.99
N ARG A 152 -4.92 10.97 13.44
CA ARG A 152 -5.67 9.97 12.66
C ARG A 152 -6.91 10.56 11.99
N LYS A 153 -7.60 11.47 12.69
CA LYS A 153 -8.79 12.17 12.18
C LYS A 153 -8.52 13.02 10.92
N THR A 154 -7.30 13.54 10.77
CA THR A 154 -6.89 14.27 9.55
C THR A 154 -6.83 13.32 8.36
N PHE A 155 -6.28 12.13 8.55
CA PHE A 155 -6.26 11.09 7.52
C PHE A 155 -7.67 10.59 7.18
N GLU A 156 -8.54 10.38 8.16
CA GLU A 156 -9.93 9.95 7.94
C GLU A 156 -10.72 10.95 7.08
N LYS A 157 -10.50 12.25 7.27
CA LYS A 157 -11.09 13.29 6.42
C LYS A 157 -10.58 13.19 4.98
N ALA A 158 -9.27 13.00 4.79
CA ALA A 158 -8.67 12.81 3.47
C ALA A 158 -9.18 11.53 2.80
N VAL A 159 -9.34 10.44 3.56
CA VAL A 159 -9.93 9.18 3.06
C VAL A 159 -11.36 9.40 2.56
N LYS A 160 -12.21 10.05 3.34
CA LYS A 160 -13.60 10.35 2.91
C LYS A 160 -13.65 11.17 1.62
N ALA A 161 -12.77 12.15 1.48
CA ALA A 161 -12.66 12.92 0.25
C ALA A 161 -12.18 12.05 -0.91
N SER A 162 -11.13 11.24 -0.71
CA SER A 162 -10.62 10.33 -1.72
C SER A 162 -11.65 9.26 -2.14
N GLN A 163 -12.39 8.70 -1.20
CA GLN A 163 -13.47 7.75 -1.50
C GLN A 163 -14.54 8.39 -2.42
N LYS A 164 -14.86 9.67 -2.19
CA LYS A 164 -15.82 10.40 -3.03
C LYS A 164 -15.33 10.65 -4.45
N PHE A 165 -14.05 10.97 -4.61
CA PHE A 165 -13.52 11.45 -5.90
C PHE A 165 -12.72 10.40 -6.66
N ASN A 166 -12.16 9.39 -5.98
CA ASN A 166 -11.26 8.41 -6.58
C ASN A 166 -11.83 6.98 -6.56
N ILE A 167 -13.08 6.79 -6.17
CA ILE A 167 -13.78 5.50 -6.28
C ILE A 167 -15.03 5.69 -7.12
N VAL A 168 -15.09 4.97 -8.22
CA VAL A 168 -16.29 4.89 -9.06
C VAL A 168 -17.17 3.76 -8.54
N GLN A 169 -18.43 4.09 -8.21
CA GLN A 169 -19.44 3.11 -7.85
C GLN A 169 -20.35 2.86 -9.05
N LEU A 170 -20.59 1.59 -9.35
CA LEU A 170 -21.51 1.19 -10.40
C LEU A 170 -22.79 0.64 -9.78
N ASP A 171 -23.96 0.95 -10.36
CA ASP A 171 -25.25 0.46 -9.89
C ASP A 171 -25.40 -1.07 -10.06
N LYS A 172 -24.69 -1.63 -11.04
CA LYS A 172 -24.72 -3.06 -11.34
C LYS A 172 -23.31 -3.55 -11.70
N PRO A 173 -22.97 -4.79 -11.34
CA PRO A 173 -21.73 -5.40 -11.83
C PRO A 173 -21.76 -5.55 -13.35
N VAL A 174 -20.58 -5.63 -13.95
CA VAL A 174 -20.41 -5.76 -15.41
C VAL A 174 -20.00 -7.18 -15.80
N LYS A 175 -20.52 -7.67 -16.92
CA LYS A 175 -20.22 -9.02 -17.45
C LYS A 175 -18.83 -9.10 -18.08
N LYS A 176 -18.38 -8.01 -18.67
CA LYS A 176 -17.10 -7.95 -19.38
C LYS A 176 -16.42 -6.61 -19.10
N MET A 177 -15.11 -6.67 -18.84
CA MET A 177 -14.28 -5.49 -18.65
C MET A 177 -12.96 -5.65 -19.42
N VAL A 178 -12.51 -4.57 -20.04
CA VAL A 178 -11.19 -4.48 -20.66
C VAL A 178 -10.36 -3.46 -19.89
N VAL A 179 -9.15 -3.84 -19.50
CA VAL A 179 -8.21 -2.98 -18.80
C VAL A 179 -6.94 -2.87 -19.63
N TYR A 180 -6.52 -1.65 -19.90
CA TYR A 180 -5.21 -1.37 -20.49
C TYR A 180 -4.24 -0.99 -19.35
N MET A 181 -3.08 -1.63 -19.35
CA MET A 181 -1.99 -1.35 -18.42
C MET A 181 -0.90 -0.58 -19.17
N ASP A 182 -0.54 0.58 -18.63
CA ASP A 182 0.49 1.44 -19.21
C ASP A 182 1.81 0.68 -19.41
N GLU A 183 2.36 0.75 -20.60
CA GLU A 183 3.55 -0.02 -20.99
C GLU A 183 4.85 0.46 -20.33
N GLU A 184 4.91 1.71 -19.89
CA GLU A 184 6.06 2.25 -19.15
C GLU A 184 6.05 1.87 -17.67
N GLU A 185 4.84 1.75 -17.06
CA GLU A 185 4.69 1.47 -15.63
C GLU A 185 4.66 -0.04 -15.33
N PHE A 186 3.96 -0.85 -16.16
CA PHE A 186 3.66 -2.24 -15.83
C PHE A 186 4.53 -3.23 -16.61
N LYS A 187 5.79 -3.37 -16.18
CA LYS A 187 6.80 -4.24 -16.80
C LYS A 187 6.72 -5.70 -16.37
N SER A 188 6.00 -6.03 -15.31
CA SER A 188 5.88 -7.40 -14.81
C SER A 188 4.44 -7.83 -14.59
N THR A 189 4.17 -9.13 -14.68
CA THR A 189 2.88 -9.71 -14.29
C THR A 189 2.54 -9.40 -12.84
N TRP A 190 3.53 -9.35 -11.97
CA TRP A 190 3.36 -8.95 -10.56
C TRP A 190 2.70 -7.58 -10.41
N LEU A 191 3.15 -6.58 -11.17
CA LEU A 191 2.52 -5.26 -11.18
C LEU A 191 1.18 -5.26 -11.94
N ALA A 192 1.11 -5.93 -13.10
CA ALA A 192 -0.09 -5.98 -13.94
C ALA A 192 -1.28 -6.68 -13.25
N CYS A 193 -1.04 -7.54 -12.25
CA CYS A 193 -2.10 -8.08 -11.39
C CYS A 193 -2.95 -7.01 -10.68
N LYS A 194 -2.50 -5.75 -10.65
CA LYS A 194 -3.32 -4.62 -10.19
C LYS A 194 -4.63 -4.50 -11.00
N ALA A 195 -4.63 -4.86 -12.28
CA ALA A 195 -5.85 -4.93 -13.09
C ALA A 195 -6.90 -5.84 -12.44
N ILE A 196 -6.50 -6.99 -11.93
CA ILE A 196 -7.41 -7.98 -11.35
C ILE A 196 -8.05 -7.45 -10.07
N TYR A 197 -7.27 -7.06 -9.07
CA TYR A 197 -7.84 -6.69 -7.77
C TYR A 197 -8.44 -5.29 -7.71
N ARG A 198 -8.20 -4.43 -8.72
CA ARG A 198 -8.89 -3.15 -8.86
C ARG A 198 -10.28 -3.30 -9.51
N THR A 199 -10.46 -4.30 -10.38
CA THR A 199 -11.70 -4.49 -11.15
C THR A 199 -12.61 -5.58 -10.59
N ARG A 200 -12.08 -6.53 -9.82
CA ARG A 200 -12.82 -7.70 -9.32
C ARG A 200 -14.09 -7.38 -8.53
N LEU A 201 -14.17 -6.23 -7.87
CA LEU A 201 -15.36 -5.81 -7.12
C LEU A 201 -16.49 -5.32 -8.02
N VAL A 202 -16.22 -5.12 -9.30
CA VAL A 202 -17.14 -4.55 -10.28
C VAL A 202 -17.61 -5.59 -11.28
N ILE A 203 -16.81 -6.64 -11.51
CA ILE A 203 -17.11 -7.72 -12.43
C ILE A 203 -18.05 -8.73 -11.76
N GLU A 204 -19.07 -9.21 -12.45
CA GLU A 204 -19.96 -10.25 -11.92
C GLU A 204 -19.27 -11.61 -11.86
N ASP A 205 -19.78 -12.50 -11.00
CA ASP A 205 -19.30 -13.87 -10.93
C ASP A 205 -19.52 -14.58 -12.30
N GLY A 206 -18.45 -15.20 -12.83
CA GLY A 206 -18.44 -15.76 -14.17
C GLY A 206 -18.23 -14.75 -15.30
N GLY A 207 -18.04 -13.48 -14.97
CA GLY A 207 -17.70 -12.43 -15.95
C GLY A 207 -16.30 -12.56 -16.52
N GLU A 208 -16.01 -11.79 -17.56
CA GLU A 208 -14.76 -11.82 -18.32
C GLU A 208 -13.94 -10.54 -18.07
N LEU A 209 -12.68 -10.68 -17.64
CA LEU A 209 -11.69 -9.61 -17.59
C LEU A 209 -10.63 -9.82 -18.66
N ILE A 210 -10.51 -8.87 -19.58
CA ILE A 210 -9.45 -8.84 -20.58
C ILE A 210 -8.40 -7.80 -20.12
N VAL A 211 -7.17 -8.24 -19.91
CA VAL A 211 -6.06 -7.35 -19.55
C VAL A 211 -5.12 -7.20 -20.73
N LEU A 212 -4.98 -5.97 -21.21
CA LEU A 212 -4.02 -5.59 -22.24
C LEU A 212 -2.80 -4.98 -21.55
N SER A 213 -1.69 -5.69 -21.57
CA SER A 213 -0.44 -5.28 -20.91
C SER A 213 0.75 -5.42 -21.84
N PRO A 214 0.93 -4.50 -22.80
CA PRO A 214 1.95 -4.61 -23.84
C PRO A 214 3.38 -4.49 -23.31
N GLY A 215 3.59 -3.85 -22.14
CA GLY A 215 4.90 -3.62 -21.56
C GLY A 215 5.49 -4.80 -20.78
N LEU A 216 4.84 -5.98 -20.75
CA LEU A 216 5.32 -7.10 -19.93
C LEU A 216 6.65 -7.67 -20.43
N GLU A 217 7.66 -7.68 -19.57
CA GLU A 217 8.98 -8.23 -19.80
C GLU A 217 9.25 -9.53 -18.99
N GLY A 218 8.51 -9.75 -17.88
CA GLY A 218 8.67 -10.91 -17.01
C GLY A 218 7.51 -11.10 -16.03
N PHE A 219 7.65 -12.10 -15.15
CA PHE A 219 6.63 -12.36 -14.14
C PHE A 219 6.85 -11.55 -12.85
N GLY A 220 8.10 -11.42 -12.39
CA GLY A 220 8.48 -10.74 -11.15
C GLY A 220 9.32 -9.50 -11.39
N GLU A 221 9.43 -8.65 -10.37
CA GLU A 221 10.23 -7.41 -10.39
C GLU A 221 11.74 -7.67 -10.32
N ASN A 222 12.13 -8.87 -9.96
CA ASN A 222 13.52 -9.33 -9.91
C ASN A 222 13.56 -10.84 -10.10
N GLU A 223 14.75 -11.37 -10.37
CA GLU A 223 14.98 -12.79 -10.67
C GLU A 223 14.42 -13.72 -9.58
N LYS A 224 14.56 -13.38 -8.29
CA LYS A 224 14.04 -14.20 -7.20
C LYS A 224 12.52 -14.28 -7.22
N MET A 225 11.84 -13.15 -7.41
CA MET A 225 10.39 -13.10 -7.51
C MET A 225 9.90 -13.80 -8.79
N ASP A 226 10.57 -13.59 -9.90
CA ASP A 226 10.24 -14.23 -11.18
C ASP A 226 10.31 -15.75 -11.06
N ASN A 227 11.39 -16.28 -10.48
CA ASN A 227 11.57 -17.72 -10.25
C ASN A 227 10.51 -18.31 -9.29
N LEU A 228 10.10 -17.58 -8.24
CA LEU A 228 9.05 -18.02 -7.35
C LEU A 228 7.69 -18.08 -8.07
N ILE A 229 7.37 -17.07 -8.87
CA ILE A 229 6.11 -17.04 -9.63
C ILE A 229 6.10 -18.17 -10.67
N ARG A 230 7.21 -18.42 -11.39
CA ARG A 230 7.32 -19.53 -12.33
C ARG A 230 7.17 -20.90 -11.66
N LYS A 231 7.75 -21.04 -10.46
CA LYS A 231 7.73 -22.32 -9.72
C LYS A 231 6.36 -22.66 -9.16
N TYR A 232 5.69 -21.67 -8.56
CA TYR A 232 4.47 -21.91 -7.80
C TYR A 232 3.20 -21.41 -8.51
N GLY A 233 3.29 -20.37 -9.32
CA GLY A 233 2.15 -19.72 -9.94
C GLY A 233 1.15 -19.17 -8.92
N TYR A 234 -0.11 -19.05 -9.33
CA TYR A 234 -1.22 -18.75 -8.43
C TYR A 234 -2.07 -20.03 -8.23
N VAL A 235 -1.91 -20.62 -7.07
CA VAL A 235 -2.60 -21.86 -6.68
C VAL A 235 -3.74 -21.65 -5.70
N GLY A 236 -4.18 -20.40 -5.54
CA GLY A 236 -5.19 -19.98 -4.57
C GLY A 236 -4.59 -19.57 -3.22
N LYS A 237 -5.29 -18.64 -2.54
CA LYS A 237 -4.80 -18.01 -1.30
C LYS A 237 -4.39 -19.02 -0.22
N GLU A 238 -5.23 -20.02 0.03
CA GLU A 238 -4.98 -21.01 1.09
C GLU A 238 -3.74 -21.85 0.82
N ASN A 239 -3.57 -22.30 -0.42
CA ASN A 239 -2.38 -23.07 -0.81
C ASN A 239 -1.11 -22.20 -0.73
N VAL A 240 -1.17 -20.93 -1.15
CA VAL A 240 -0.03 -20.02 -1.01
C VAL A 240 0.34 -19.82 0.48
N ILE A 241 -0.66 -19.63 1.36
CA ILE A 241 -0.41 -19.51 2.81
C ILE A 241 0.26 -20.79 3.37
N ASN A 242 -0.17 -21.98 2.94
CA ASN A 242 0.44 -23.22 3.36
C ASN A 242 1.89 -23.34 2.85
N LEU A 243 2.14 -23.03 1.58
CA LEU A 243 3.51 -22.99 1.03
C LEU A 243 4.44 -22.05 1.83
N VAL A 244 3.93 -20.90 2.29
CA VAL A 244 4.71 -19.97 3.13
C VAL A 244 5.00 -20.55 4.52
N LYS A 245 4.14 -21.42 5.06
CA LYS A 245 4.37 -22.07 6.36
C LYS A 245 5.38 -23.21 6.27
N GLU A 246 5.46 -23.86 5.11
CA GLU A 246 6.32 -25.03 4.86
C GLU A 246 7.75 -24.63 4.43
N ASN A 247 7.97 -23.39 3.96
CA ASN A 247 9.24 -22.86 3.47
C ASN A 247 9.66 -21.59 4.21
#